data_328972bfc41727ba7a439b12b64521d4
#
_entry.id   328972bfc41727ba7a439b12b64521d4
#
_cell.length_a   1.000
_cell.length_b   1.000
_cell.length_c   1.000
_cell.angle_alpha   90.00
_cell.angle_beta   90.00
_cell.angle_gamma   90.00
#
_symmetry.space_group_name_H-M   'P 1'
#
loop_
_entity.id
_entity.type
_entity.pdbx_description
1 polymer ?
#
loop_
_entity_poly.entity_id
_entity_poly.type
_entity_poly.pdbx_seq_one_letter_code
_entity_poly.pdbx_strand_id
1 'polypeptide(L)'
;MSEEATKAVVSRWFDALDAGEVDTAMACLDDNVRWINSPAEKEKPGGIPGLSAIIPWLGDFSNKADVIATFGPWGERQETVKYERLNMMFKGDQALVLVHEAARIKATGLIYDIEFVQRLQVAGDVIVMLRAYWDTSQAIAAFRGDMPARLLDAARHGNTDEAELVLPFGANPNQADPVSTESALMIAAEGDHVEMVRMLLSYGAEPNLISRKSGNTALHNACRAGKAGSIKALLEAGAFVDVQRPTTGETPLHEALKHGFPGCAEILIGAGANKDVIAFDGKRPADVAAEILGPNAPILTQLGERGPGPRPNR
;
A
#
# COMPACT_ATOMS: atom_id res chain seq x y z
N MET A 1 -3.33 -48.56 -4.97
CA MET A 1 -1.91 -48.42 -5.34
C MET A 1 -1.05 -48.90 -4.17
N SER A 2 0.10 -49.49 -4.44
CA SER A 2 1.01 -49.87 -3.35
C SER A 2 1.69 -48.60 -2.75
N GLU A 3 2.07 -48.69 -1.47
CA GLU A 3 2.79 -47.59 -0.83
C GLU A 3 4.13 -47.29 -1.51
N GLU A 4 4.81 -48.33 -2.04
CA GLU A 4 6.05 -48.16 -2.80
C GLU A 4 5.86 -47.35 -4.09
N ALA A 5 4.79 -47.57 -4.82
CA ALA A 5 4.47 -46.79 -6.00
C ALA A 5 4.17 -45.33 -5.65
N THR A 6 3.40 -45.11 -4.57
CA THR A 6 3.13 -43.76 -4.06
C THR A 6 4.43 -43.05 -3.66
N LYS A 7 5.30 -43.75 -2.94
CA LYS A 7 6.62 -43.24 -2.51
C LYS A 7 7.47 -42.82 -3.72
N ALA A 8 7.51 -43.65 -4.77
CA ALA A 8 8.30 -43.34 -5.97
C ALA A 8 7.85 -42.04 -6.65
N VAL A 9 6.53 -41.83 -6.79
CA VAL A 9 5.97 -40.59 -7.39
C VAL A 9 6.27 -39.36 -6.53
N VAL A 10 6.01 -39.45 -5.22
CA VAL A 10 6.22 -38.36 -4.27
C VAL A 10 7.71 -38.01 -4.14
N SER A 11 8.59 -39.02 -4.08
CA SER A 11 10.03 -38.77 -4.05
C SER A 11 10.51 -38.06 -5.32
N ARG A 12 10.07 -38.52 -6.51
CA ARG A 12 10.41 -37.87 -7.79
C ARG A 12 9.97 -36.41 -7.83
N TRP A 13 8.81 -36.08 -7.30
CA TRP A 13 8.31 -34.71 -7.17
C TRP A 13 9.28 -33.85 -6.36
N PHE A 14 9.60 -34.28 -5.14
CA PHE A 14 10.45 -33.51 -4.24
C PHE A 14 11.91 -33.48 -4.71
N ASP A 15 12.45 -34.57 -5.25
CA ASP A 15 13.81 -34.62 -5.79
C ASP A 15 13.98 -33.63 -6.94
N ALA A 16 12.98 -33.47 -7.80
CA ALA A 16 12.96 -32.48 -8.88
C ALA A 16 12.92 -31.03 -8.33
N LEU A 17 12.11 -30.78 -7.29
CA LEU A 17 12.07 -29.46 -6.64
C LEU A 17 13.40 -29.12 -5.98
N ASP A 18 14.01 -30.06 -5.26
CA ASP A 18 15.32 -29.89 -4.60
C ASP A 18 16.44 -29.62 -5.63
N ALA A 19 16.33 -30.22 -6.82
CA ALA A 19 17.26 -29.98 -7.93
C ALA A 19 16.98 -28.68 -8.72
N GLY A 20 15.88 -27.99 -8.44
CA GLY A 20 15.42 -26.83 -9.21
C GLY A 20 14.87 -27.17 -10.60
N GLU A 21 14.54 -28.45 -10.82
CA GLU A 21 14.02 -28.97 -12.10
C GLU A 21 12.48 -28.81 -12.16
N VAL A 22 12.04 -27.57 -12.32
CA VAL A 22 10.59 -27.24 -12.26
C VAL A 22 9.76 -28.03 -13.27
N ASP A 23 10.23 -28.20 -14.49
CA ASP A 23 9.52 -28.95 -15.54
C ASP A 23 9.37 -30.42 -15.16
N THR A 24 10.41 -31.03 -14.60
CA THR A 24 10.41 -32.41 -14.09
C THR A 24 9.42 -32.56 -12.93
N ALA A 25 9.40 -31.61 -12.01
CA ALA A 25 8.41 -31.58 -10.92
C ALA A 25 6.99 -31.45 -11.46
N MET A 26 6.73 -30.50 -12.37
CA MET A 26 5.41 -30.31 -12.97
C MET A 26 4.94 -31.55 -13.74
N ALA A 27 5.85 -32.32 -14.35
CA ALA A 27 5.49 -33.58 -14.99
C ALA A 27 4.93 -34.65 -14.03
N CYS A 28 5.19 -34.51 -12.72
CA CYS A 28 4.62 -35.38 -11.69
C CYS A 28 3.17 -35.05 -11.33
N LEU A 29 2.61 -33.94 -11.82
CA LEU A 29 1.23 -33.52 -11.55
C LEU A 29 0.28 -33.98 -12.65
N ASP A 30 -0.94 -34.40 -12.27
CA ASP A 30 -2.07 -34.60 -13.18
C ASP A 30 -2.53 -33.26 -13.79
N ASP A 31 -3.03 -33.27 -15.03
CA ASP A 31 -3.51 -32.05 -15.69
C ASP A 31 -4.70 -31.40 -14.97
N ASN A 32 -5.50 -32.19 -14.23
CA ASN A 32 -6.61 -31.76 -13.39
C ASN A 32 -6.25 -31.81 -11.91
N VAL A 33 -4.98 -31.64 -11.56
CA VAL A 33 -4.53 -31.67 -10.16
C VAL A 33 -5.29 -30.65 -9.33
N ARG A 34 -5.71 -31.05 -8.14
CA ARG A 34 -6.21 -30.14 -7.12
C ARG A 34 -5.08 -29.73 -6.20
N TRP A 35 -4.69 -28.46 -6.29
CA TRP A 35 -3.69 -27.87 -5.41
C TRP A 35 -4.38 -26.93 -4.43
N ILE A 36 -4.42 -27.31 -3.16
CA ILE A 36 -5.07 -26.57 -2.09
C ILE A 36 -3.99 -26.04 -1.16
N ASN A 37 -3.73 -24.76 -1.24
CA ASN A 37 -2.75 -24.08 -0.41
C ASN A 37 -3.48 -23.12 0.55
N SER A 38 -4.10 -23.69 1.58
CA SER A 38 -4.94 -22.96 2.53
C SER A 38 -4.08 -22.17 3.53
N PRO A 39 -4.48 -20.92 3.94
CA PRO A 39 -5.85 -20.62 4.39
C PRO A 39 -6.66 -19.66 3.54
N ALA A 40 -6.41 -19.56 2.25
CA ALA A 40 -7.17 -18.66 1.38
C ALA A 40 -8.60 -19.17 1.10
N GLU A 41 -9.39 -19.45 2.13
CA GLU A 41 -10.83 -19.56 1.96
C GLU A 41 -11.40 -18.14 1.79
N LYS A 42 -11.77 -17.79 0.57
CA LYS A 42 -12.31 -16.48 0.16
C LYS A 42 -13.57 -16.03 0.93
N GLU A 43 -14.17 -16.89 1.75
CA GLU A 43 -15.53 -16.66 2.27
C GLU A 43 -15.74 -17.00 3.75
N LYS A 44 -14.69 -17.26 4.55
CA LYS A 44 -14.89 -17.44 5.99
C LYS A 44 -14.72 -16.11 6.77
N PRO A 45 -15.58 -15.87 7.81
CA PRO A 45 -15.38 -14.76 8.73
C PRO A 45 -14.00 -14.84 9.37
N GLY A 46 -13.13 -13.85 9.08
CA GLY A 46 -11.74 -13.81 9.56
C GLY A 46 -10.68 -14.08 8.48
N GLY A 47 -11.05 -14.41 7.25
CA GLY A 47 -10.12 -14.44 6.12
C GLY A 47 -9.56 -13.04 5.83
N ILE A 48 -8.27 -12.95 5.54
CA ILE A 48 -7.63 -11.67 5.19
C ILE A 48 -7.94 -11.40 3.71
N PRO A 49 -8.78 -10.38 3.39
CA PRO A 49 -9.05 -10.03 2.01
C PRO A 49 -7.75 -9.67 1.27
N GLY A 50 -7.58 -10.18 0.06
CA GLY A 50 -6.44 -9.84 -0.78
C GLY A 50 -5.14 -10.59 -0.47
N LEU A 51 -5.14 -11.59 0.43
CA LEU A 51 -3.94 -12.37 0.76
C LEU A 51 -3.32 -13.04 -0.49
N SER A 52 -4.15 -13.49 -1.45
CA SER A 52 -3.68 -14.04 -2.73
C SER A 52 -2.98 -13.02 -3.63
N ALA A 53 -3.16 -11.73 -3.42
CA ALA A 53 -2.42 -10.69 -4.15
C ALA A 53 -0.99 -10.51 -3.61
N ILE A 54 -0.76 -10.77 -2.30
CA ILE A 54 0.59 -10.76 -1.72
C ILE A 54 1.31 -12.09 -1.96
N ILE A 55 0.61 -13.19 -1.72
CA ILE A 55 1.16 -14.54 -1.82
C ILE A 55 0.37 -15.26 -2.93
N PRO A 56 0.73 -15.04 -4.23
CA PRO A 56 -0.06 -15.49 -5.37
C PRO A 56 -0.26 -16.99 -5.45
N TRP A 57 0.60 -17.77 -4.79
CA TRP A 57 0.50 -19.23 -4.72
C TRP A 57 -0.42 -19.72 -3.59
N LEU A 58 -1.01 -18.82 -2.80
CA LEU A 58 -2.07 -19.18 -1.87
C LEU A 58 -3.41 -19.23 -2.62
N GLY A 59 -4.02 -20.38 -2.61
CA GLY A 59 -5.31 -20.56 -3.27
C GLY A 59 -5.71 -22.03 -3.43
N ASP A 60 -6.87 -22.23 -4.02
CA ASP A 60 -7.36 -23.54 -4.48
C ASP A 60 -7.30 -23.54 -6.01
N PHE A 61 -6.38 -24.29 -6.58
CA PHE A 61 -6.17 -24.44 -8.01
C PHE A 61 -6.67 -25.81 -8.45
N SER A 62 -7.43 -25.87 -9.54
CA SER A 62 -8.11 -27.08 -10.01
C SER A 62 -7.51 -27.65 -11.30
N ASN A 63 -6.43 -27.07 -11.79
CA ASN A 63 -5.69 -27.59 -12.94
C ASN A 63 -4.20 -27.25 -12.85
N LYS A 64 -3.40 -28.01 -13.57
CA LYS A 64 -1.94 -27.88 -13.60
C LYS A 64 -1.43 -26.54 -14.16
N ALA A 65 -2.14 -25.98 -15.14
CA ALA A 65 -1.73 -24.72 -15.77
C ALA A 65 -1.79 -23.56 -14.76
N ASP A 66 -2.84 -23.49 -13.94
CA ASP A 66 -2.98 -22.50 -12.90
C ASP A 66 -1.90 -22.66 -11.82
N VAL A 67 -1.56 -23.91 -11.44
CA VAL A 67 -0.45 -24.18 -10.51
C VAL A 67 0.87 -23.66 -11.07
N ILE A 68 1.20 -24.00 -12.33
CA ILE A 68 2.44 -23.54 -12.99
C ILE A 68 2.51 -22.01 -13.01
N ALA A 69 1.40 -21.32 -13.26
CA ALA A 69 1.34 -19.87 -13.29
C ALA A 69 1.70 -19.20 -11.95
N THR A 70 1.67 -19.93 -10.82
CA THR A 70 2.05 -19.39 -9.51
C THR A 70 3.55 -19.35 -9.28
N PHE A 71 4.34 -20.18 -9.97
CA PHE A 71 5.79 -20.28 -9.73
C PHE A 71 6.57 -19.05 -10.22
N GLY A 72 6.13 -18.40 -11.32
CA GLY A 72 6.74 -17.16 -11.78
C GLY A 72 6.69 -16.06 -10.71
N PRO A 73 5.50 -15.62 -10.28
CA PRO A 73 5.34 -14.64 -9.19
C PRO A 73 5.99 -15.06 -7.87
N TRP A 74 6.06 -16.38 -7.59
CA TRP A 74 6.76 -16.88 -6.42
C TRP A 74 8.25 -16.53 -6.45
N GLY A 75 8.96 -16.87 -7.53
CA GLY A 75 10.39 -16.59 -7.70
C GLY A 75 10.72 -15.09 -7.85
N GLU A 76 9.78 -14.29 -8.37
CA GLU A 76 9.93 -12.84 -8.48
C GLU A 76 9.90 -12.15 -7.11
N ARG A 77 9.07 -12.64 -6.18
CA ARG A 77 8.80 -11.98 -4.88
C ARG A 77 9.66 -12.48 -3.73
N GLN A 78 10.16 -13.69 -3.82
CA GLN A 78 11.00 -14.27 -2.76
C GLN A 78 12.20 -15.03 -3.30
N GLU A 79 13.16 -15.26 -2.42
CA GLU A 79 14.34 -16.07 -2.63
C GLU A 79 14.32 -17.21 -1.62
N THR A 80 14.33 -18.44 -2.08
CA THR A 80 14.39 -19.62 -1.20
C THR A 80 15.74 -19.65 -0.50
N VAL A 81 15.73 -19.61 0.82
CA VAL A 81 16.89 -19.75 1.68
C VAL A 81 17.09 -21.20 2.04
N LYS A 82 15.99 -21.90 2.32
CA LYS A 82 15.98 -23.31 2.69
C LYS A 82 14.67 -23.97 2.25
N TYR A 83 14.76 -25.15 1.71
CA TYR A 83 13.61 -26.03 1.46
C TYR A 83 14.06 -27.46 1.74
N GLU A 84 13.46 -28.11 2.74
CA GLU A 84 13.94 -29.40 3.23
C GLU A 84 12.76 -30.31 3.61
N ARG A 85 12.81 -31.55 3.17
CA ARG A 85 11.89 -32.59 3.61
C ARG A 85 12.37 -33.16 4.93
N LEU A 86 11.63 -32.95 6.00
CA LEU A 86 12.00 -33.45 7.33
C LEU A 86 11.55 -34.87 7.56
N ASN A 87 10.33 -35.22 7.07
CA ASN A 87 9.76 -36.55 7.26
C ASN A 87 8.69 -36.86 6.20
N MET A 88 8.51 -38.14 5.88
CA MET A 88 7.48 -38.62 4.96
C MET A 88 6.82 -39.88 5.53
N MET A 89 5.49 -39.89 5.54
CA MET A 89 4.66 -41.02 5.91
C MET A 89 3.74 -41.38 4.76
N PHE A 90 3.57 -42.66 4.51
CA PHE A 90 2.77 -43.20 3.40
C PHE A 90 1.66 -44.11 3.92
N LYS A 91 0.51 -44.08 3.28
CA LYS A 91 -0.60 -45.01 3.51
C LYS A 91 -1.39 -45.19 2.22
N GLY A 92 -1.19 -46.33 1.57
CA GLY A 92 -1.85 -46.63 0.27
C GLY A 92 -1.45 -45.63 -0.81
N ASP A 93 -2.42 -44.86 -1.32
CA ASP A 93 -2.24 -43.83 -2.34
C ASP A 93 -1.98 -42.43 -1.78
N GLN A 94 -1.77 -42.30 -0.48
CA GLN A 94 -1.57 -41.03 0.21
C GLN A 94 -0.18 -40.92 0.84
N ALA A 95 0.34 -39.68 0.84
CA ALA A 95 1.52 -39.28 1.56
C ALA A 95 1.26 -38.06 2.43
N LEU A 96 1.89 -38.02 3.61
CA LEU A 96 2.05 -36.84 4.43
C LEU A 96 3.54 -36.51 4.48
N VAL A 97 3.89 -35.30 4.10
CA VAL A 97 5.28 -34.83 4.07
C VAL A 97 5.39 -33.62 4.97
N LEU A 98 6.28 -33.69 5.97
CA LEU A 98 6.68 -32.55 6.77
C LEU A 98 7.78 -31.82 6.02
N VAL A 99 7.56 -30.54 5.75
CA VAL A 99 8.46 -29.67 4.99
C VAL A 99 8.88 -28.50 5.87
N HIS A 100 10.16 -28.17 5.82
CA HIS A 100 10.71 -26.94 6.35
C HIS A 100 11.04 -25.99 5.20
N GLU A 101 10.47 -24.80 5.20
CA GLU A 101 10.74 -23.77 4.23
C GLU A 101 11.14 -22.47 4.91
N ALA A 102 12.26 -21.91 4.47
CA ALA A 102 12.65 -20.54 4.79
C ALA A 102 12.88 -19.76 3.50
N ALA A 103 12.30 -18.59 3.39
CA ALA A 103 12.50 -17.74 2.23
C ALA A 103 12.61 -16.26 2.63
N ARG A 104 13.44 -15.54 1.88
CA ARG A 104 13.63 -14.10 1.98
C ARG A 104 12.67 -13.37 1.05
N ILE A 105 11.88 -12.47 1.59
CA ILE A 105 11.00 -11.61 0.81
C ILE A 105 11.82 -10.47 0.20
N LYS A 106 11.91 -10.40 -1.12
CA LYS A 106 12.78 -9.43 -1.82
C LYS A 106 12.40 -7.99 -1.52
N ALA A 107 11.10 -7.70 -1.39
CA ALA A 107 10.61 -6.35 -1.11
C ALA A 107 10.97 -5.84 0.30
N THR A 108 11.04 -6.71 1.31
CA THR A 108 11.26 -6.33 2.71
C THR A 108 12.63 -6.74 3.24
N GLY A 109 13.30 -7.69 2.59
CA GLY A 109 14.51 -8.34 3.08
C GLY A 109 14.29 -9.29 4.26
N LEU A 110 13.07 -9.37 4.80
CA LEU A 110 12.74 -10.23 5.92
C LEU A 110 12.66 -11.70 5.50
N ILE A 111 12.95 -12.58 6.45
CA ILE A 111 12.88 -14.04 6.25
C ILE A 111 11.69 -14.56 7.05
N TYR A 112 10.85 -15.39 6.42
CA TYR A 112 10.01 -16.34 7.17
C TYR A 112 10.68 -17.70 7.22
N ASP A 113 10.39 -18.44 8.27
CA ASP A 113 10.99 -19.75 8.57
C ASP A 113 9.90 -20.61 9.21
N ILE A 114 9.37 -21.57 8.45
CA ILE A 114 8.17 -22.32 8.82
C ILE A 114 8.32 -23.81 8.58
N GLU A 115 7.66 -24.59 9.41
CA GLU A 115 7.39 -26.00 9.14
C GLU A 115 5.91 -26.19 8.80
N PHE A 116 5.61 -27.00 7.81
CA PHE A 116 4.24 -27.29 7.40
C PHE A 116 4.10 -28.71 6.87
N VAL A 117 2.86 -29.20 6.86
CA VAL A 117 2.53 -30.53 6.36
C VAL A 117 1.89 -30.42 5.00
N GLN A 118 2.41 -31.16 4.03
CA GLN A 118 1.75 -31.39 2.74
C GLN A 118 1.11 -32.78 2.73
N ARG A 119 -0.18 -32.83 2.40
CA ARG A 119 -0.88 -34.08 2.07
C ARG A 119 -0.94 -34.22 0.57
N LEU A 120 -0.42 -35.31 0.04
CA LEU A 120 -0.46 -35.65 -1.37
C LEU A 120 -1.31 -36.89 -1.57
N GLN A 121 -2.06 -36.91 -2.68
CA GLN A 121 -2.75 -38.11 -3.17
C GLN A 121 -2.27 -38.42 -4.58
N VAL A 122 -1.94 -39.67 -4.81
CA VAL A 122 -1.36 -40.18 -6.05
C VAL A 122 -2.36 -41.11 -6.74
N ALA A 123 -2.53 -41.00 -8.05
CA ALA A 123 -3.29 -41.92 -8.86
C ALA A 123 -2.43 -42.31 -10.07
N GLY A 124 -2.23 -43.62 -10.26
CA GLY A 124 -1.33 -44.11 -11.31
C GLY A 124 0.12 -43.59 -11.05
N ASP A 125 0.64 -42.76 -11.94
CA ASP A 125 2.03 -42.25 -11.92
C ASP A 125 2.12 -40.75 -11.67
N VAL A 126 1.03 -40.13 -11.24
CA VAL A 126 0.91 -38.69 -11.04
C VAL A 126 0.23 -38.31 -9.72
N ILE A 127 0.52 -37.12 -9.23
CA ILE A 127 -0.12 -36.49 -8.08
C ILE A 127 -1.43 -35.83 -8.57
N VAL A 128 -2.55 -36.28 -8.03
CA VAL A 128 -3.88 -35.77 -8.37
C VAL A 128 -4.39 -34.73 -7.36
N MET A 129 -3.82 -34.71 -6.16
CA MET A 129 -4.15 -33.70 -5.14
C MET A 129 -2.94 -33.40 -4.27
N LEU A 130 -2.70 -32.13 -4.03
CA LEU A 130 -1.76 -31.63 -3.04
C LEU A 130 -2.48 -30.62 -2.14
N ARG A 131 -2.39 -30.79 -0.83
CA ARG A 131 -2.91 -29.84 0.15
C ARG A 131 -1.86 -29.54 1.20
N ALA A 132 -1.52 -28.25 1.35
CA ALA A 132 -0.64 -27.77 2.38
C ALA A 132 -1.41 -27.29 3.61
N TYR A 133 -0.88 -27.59 4.80
CA TYR A 133 -1.39 -27.15 6.10
C TYR A 133 -0.26 -26.43 6.84
N TRP A 134 -0.32 -25.11 6.86
CA TRP A 134 0.72 -24.27 7.44
C TRP A 134 0.18 -23.04 8.15
N ASP A 135 0.94 -22.53 9.11
CA ASP A 135 0.69 -21.24 9.72
C ASP A 135 1.29 -20.14 8.85
N THR A 136 0.44 -19.36 8.22
CA THR A 136 0.85 -18.27 7.33
C THR A 136 1.27 -17.02 8.08
N SER A 137 1.16 -16.97 9.40
CA SER A 137 1.40 -15.75 10.20
C SER A 137 2.80 -15.19 10.02
N GLN A 138 3.83 -16.02 10.00
CA GLN A 138 5.22 -15.59 9.80
C GLN A 138 5.47 -15.09 8.37
N ALA A 139 4.96 -15.82 7.37
CA ALA A 139 5.07 -15.39 5.98
C ALA A 139 4.36 -14.04 5.77
N ILE A 140 3.14 -13.91 6.27
CA ILE A 140 2.38 -12.65 6.23
C ILE A 140 3.16 -11.53 6.92
N ALA A 141 3.72 -11.77 8.11
CA ALA A 141 4.51 -10.78 8.83
C ALA A 141 5.76 -10.36 8.04
N ALA A 142 6.46 -11.32 7.41
CA ALA A 142 7.61 -11.03 6.57
C ALA A 142 7.25 -10.23 5.31
N PHE A 143 6.13 -10.56 4.64
CA PHE A 143 5.64 -9.78 3.49
C PHE A 143 5.19 -8.38 3.88
N ARG A 144 4.55 -8.22 5.05
CA ARG A 144 4.12 -6.92 5.55
C ARG A 144 5.30 -6.00 5.86
N GLY A 145 6.35 -6.53 6.49
CA GLY A 145 7.50 -5.74 6.94
C GLY A 145 7.08 -4.56 7.81
N ASP A 146 7.78 -3.44 7.70
CA ASP A 146 7.39 -2.16 8.30
C ASP A 146 6.43 -1.41 7.36
N MET A 147 5.16 -1.81 7.37
CA MET A 147 4.13 -1.18 6.52
C MET A 147 4.00 0.34 6.69
N PRO A 148 4.08 0.92 7.92
CA PRO A 148 4.10 2.36 8.08
C PRO A 148 5.23 3.05 7.31
N ALA A 149 6.46 2.59 7.46
CA ALA A 149 7.61 3.17 6.77
C ALA A 149 7.51 3.00 5.26
N ARG A 150 7.08 1.83 4.79
CA ARG A 150 6.88 1.53 3.37
C ARG A 150 5.83 2.44 2.74
N LEU A 151 4.68 2.66 3.41
CA LEU A 151 3.62 3.55 2.92
C LEU A 151 4.09 5.00 2.85
N LEU A 152 4.81 5.48 3.88
CA LEU A 152 5.36 6.84 3.90
C LEU A 152 6.43 7.05 2.81
N ASP A 153 7.26 6.05 2.56
CA ASP A 153 8.25 6.08 1.48
C ASP A 153 7.59 6.04 0.10
N ALA A 154 6.60 5.18 -0.09
CA ALA A 154 5.78 5.13 -1.30
C ALA A 154 5.10 6.47 -1.59
N ALA A 155 4.53 7.12 -0.56
CA ALA A 155 3.91 8.44 -0.67
C ALA A 155 4.91 9.53 -1.06
N ARG A 156 6.15 9.46 -0.55
CA ARG A 156 7.23 10.42 -0.85
C ARG A 156 7.69 10.35 -2.29
N HIS A 157 7.70 9.15 -2.87
CA HIS A 157 8.15 8.93 -4.24
C HIS A 157 7.01 8.80 -5.27
N GLY A 158 5.74 8.85 -4.82
CA GLY A 158 4.58 8.61 -5.67
C GLY A 158 4.47 7.18 -6.21
N ASN A 159 5.07 6.21 -5.50
CA ASN A 159 5.09 4.81 -5.91
C ASN A 159 3.76 4.13 -5.54
N THR A 160 2.80 4.17 -6.46
CA THR A 160 1.47 3.56 -6.29
C THR A 160 1.53 2.05 -6.20
N ASP A 161 2.44 1.40 -6.92
CA ASP A 161 2.59 -0.06 -6.89
C ASP A 161 2.96 -0.56 -5.49
N GLU A 162 3.86 0.15 -4.82
CA GLU A 162 4.23 -0.16 -3.44
C GLU A 162 3.10 0.11 -2.45
N ALA A 163 2.34 1.19 -2.65
CA ALA A 163 1.17 1.48 -1.82
C ALA A 163 0.07 0.43 -1.97
N GLU A 164 -0.17 -0.09 -3.19
CA GLU A 164 -1.07 -1.21 -3.47
C GLU A 164 -0.65 -2.51 -2.78
N LEU A 165 0.63 -2.67 -2.47
CA LEU A 165 1.13 -3.83 -1.72
C LEU A 165 0.90 -3.72 -0.21
N VAL A 166 0.66 -2.54 0.36
CA VAL A 166 0.55 -2.37 1.82
C VAL A 166 -0.84 -1.93 2.30
N LEU A 167 -1.55 -1.09 1.54
CA LEU A 167 -2.86 -0.56 1.92
C LEU A 167 -3.94 -1.63 2.08
N PRO A 168 -4.13 -2.59 1.14
CA PRO A 168 -5.11 -3.66 1.29
C PRO A 168 -4.86 -4.55 2.49
N PHE A 169 -3.63 -4.57 3.01
CA PHE A 169 -3.19 -5.42 4.12
C PHE A 169 -3.21 -4.72 5.47
N GLY A 170 -3.83 -3.55 5.53
CA GLY A 170 -4.10 -2.84 6.76
C GLY A 170 -2.99 -1.84 7.14
N ALA A 171 -2.16 -1.38 6.19
CA ALA A 171 -1.40 -0.16 6.41
C ALA A 171 -2.37 0.97 6.70
N ASN A 172 -2.13 1.70 7.79
CA ASN A 172 -2.99 2.82 8.16
C ASN A 172 -2.73 4.01 7.22
N PRO A 173 -3.68 4.42 6.36
CA PRO A 173 -3.50 5.55 5.43
C PRO A 173 -3.29 6.89 6.16
N ASN A 174 -3.68 6.96 7.45
CA ASN A 174 -3.52 8.12 8.31
C ASN A 174 -2.25 8.04 9.18
N GLN A 175 -1.39 7.04 8.93
CA GLN A 175 -0.12 6.93 9.64
C GLN A 175 0.73 8.18 9.43
N ALA A 176 1.19 8.76 10.53
CA ALA A 176 2.08 9.90 10.48
C ALA A 176 3.56 9.45 10.57
N ASP A 177 4.41 10.14 9.85
CA ASP A 177 5.86 10.05 10.00
C ASP A 177 6.25 10.42 11.43
N PRO A 178 7.03 9.60 12.13
CA PRO A 178 7.35 9.83 13.54
C PRO A 178 8.18 11.09 13.78
N VAL A 179 8.89 11.61 12.77
CA VAL A 179 9.75 12.80 12.87
C VAL A 179 9.03 14.06 12.43
N SER A 180 8.45 14.06 11.22
CA SER A 180 7.73 15.23 10.67
C SER A 180 6.30 15.37 11.19
N THR A 181 5.70 14.28 11.65
CA THR A 181 4.27 14.13 12.00
C THR A 181 3.30 14.36 10.83
N GLU A 182 3.80 14.29 9.62
CA GLU A 182 3.02 14.38 8.40
C GLU A 182 2.49 13.00 7.99
N SER A 183 1.22 12.96 7.55
CA SER A 183 0.63 11.72 7.03
C SER A 183 1.11 11.42 5.62
N ALA A 184 0.93 10.18 5.16
CA ALA A 184 1.22 9.78 3.78
C ALA A 184 0.51 10.72 2.78
N LEU A 185 -0.74 11.13 3.07
CA LEU A 185 -1.49 12.07 2.23
C LEU A 185 -0.83 13.46 2.15
N MET A 186 -0.31 13.97 3.27
CA MET A 186 0.39 15.27 3.30
C MET A 186 1.67 15.23 2.46
N ILE A 187 2.43 14.14 2.60
CA ILE A 187 3.69 13.92 1.86
C ILE A 187 3.41 13.79 0.35
N ALA A 188 2.44 12.97 -0.03
CA ALA A 188 2.06 12.79 -1.44
C ALA A 188 1.55 14.09 -2.07
N ALA A 189 0.78 14.88 -1.31
CA ALA A 189 0.23 16.16 -1.78
C ALA A 189 1.34 17.21 -2.00
N GLU A 190 2.37 17.25 -1.16
CA GLU A 190 3.53 18.12 -1.33
C GLU A 190 4.36 17.74 -2.57
N GLY A 191 4.44 16.45 -2.90
CA GLY A 191 5.10 15.92 -4.09
C GLY A 191 4.35 16.11 -5.41
N ASP A 192 3.06 16.48 -5.38
CA ASP A 192 2.11 16.45 -6.51
C ASP A 192 1.87 15.06 -7.09
N HIS A 193 1.94 14.04 -6.26
CA HIS A 193 1.69 12.65 -6.64
C HIS A 193 0.17 12.38 -6.68
N VAL A 194 -0.50 12.91 -7.71
CA VAL A 194 -1.97 12.96 -7.78
C VAL A 194 -2.62 11.59 -7.68
N GLU A 195 -2.08 10.58 -8.36
CA GLU A 195 -2.57 9.20 -8.33
C GLU A 195 -2.44 8.62 -6.91
N MET A 196 -1.31 8.87 -6.24
CA MET A 196 -1.09 8.47 -4.85
C MET A 196 -2.07 9.18 -3.91
N VAL A 197 -2.31 10.48 -4.10
CA VAL A 197 -3.31 11.23 -3.34
C VAL A 197 -4.69 10.60 -3.49
N ARG A 198 -5.14 10.30 -4.72
CA ARG A 198 -6.43 9.66 -4.97
C ARG A 198 -6.50 8.26 -4.36
N MET A 199 -5.44 7.48 -4.47
CA MET A 199 -5.36 6.15 -3.88
C MET A 199 -5.49 6.20 -2.36
N LEU A 200 -4.69 7.02 -1.68
CA LEU A 200 -4.75 7.16 -0.22
C LEU A 200 -6.16 7.57 0.26
N LEU A 201 -6.80 8.51 -0.44
CA LEU A 201 -8.18 8.94 -0.15
C LEU A 201 -9.19 7.80 -0.33
N SER A 202 -9.04 6.97 -1.37
CA SER A 202 -9.90 5.80 -1.61
C SER A 202 -9.77 4.72 -0.53
N TYR A 203 -8.60 4.63 0.12
CA TYR A 203 -8.34 3.76 1.27
C TYR A 203 -8.65 4.40 2.63
N GLY A 204 -9.32 5.56 2.64
CA GLY A 204 -9.81 6.20 3.85
C GLY A 204 -8.81 7.16 4.52
N ALA A 205 -7.86 7.72 3.77
CA ALA A 205 -7.06 8.82 4.28
C ALA A 205 -7.96 10.04 4.58
N GLU A 206 -7.76 10.63 5.75
CA GLU A 206 -8.51 11.81 6.19
C GLU A 206 -7.93 13.10 5.57
N PRO A 207 -8.64 13.79 4.64
CA PRO A 207 -8.10 14.95 3.94
C PRO A 207 -7.84 16.15 4.85
N ASN A 208 -8.52 16.19 6.00
CA ASN A 208 -8.47 17.30 6.95
C ASN A 208 -7.61 17.02 8.20
N LEU A 209 -6.86 15.92 8.20
CA LEU A 209 -5.92 15.62 9.28
C LEU A 209 -4.90 16.74 9.43
N ILE A 210 -4.60 17.11 10.68
CA ILE A 210 -3.66 18.19 10.98
C ILE A 210 -2.36 17.60 11.54
N SER A 211 -1.23 17.95 10.95
CA SER A 211 0.10 17.61 11.47
C SER A 211 0.32 18.26 12.83
N ARG A 212 0.74 17.46 13.82
CA ARG A 212 0.97 17.95 15.19
C ARG A 212 2.13 18.95 15.28
N LYS A 213 3.12 18.85 14.41
CA LYS A 213 4.32 19.69 14.42
C LYS A 213 4.14 20.96 13.62
N SER A 214 3.63 20.86 12.39
CA SER A 214 3.47 22.02 11.49
C SER A 214 2.13 22.71 11.61
N GLY A 215 1.08 22.01 12.08
CA GLY A 215 -0.29 22.49 12.04
C GLY A 215 -0.91 22.46 10.64
N ASN A 216 -0.22 21.89 9.65
CA ASN A 216 -0.68 21.82 8.28
C ASN A 216 -1.68 20.67 8.06
N THR A 217 -2.59 20.88 7.11
CA THR A 217 -3.31 19.80 6.40
C THR A 217 -2.58 19.47 5.10
N ALA A 218 -3.01 18.40 4.41
CA ALA A 218 -2.51 18.07 3.07
C ALA A 218 -2.69 19.25 2.09
N LEU A 219 -3.81 19.99 2.20
CA LEU A 219 -4.10 21.15 1.36
C LEU A 219 -3.11 22.30 1.63
N HIS A 220 -2.70 22.54 2.88
CA HIS A 220 -1.65 23.51 3.19
C HIS A 220 -0.30 23.16 2.54
N ASN A 221 0.10 21.87 2.63
CA ASN A 221 1.36 21.41 2.03
C ASN A 221 1.33 21.54 0.50
N ALA A 222 0.25 21.14 -0.15
CA ALA A 222 0.09 21.30 -1.59
C ALA A 222 0.12 22.77 -2.04
N CYS A 223 -0.51 23.66 -1.28
CA CYS A 223 -0.52 25.11 -1.56
C CYS A 223 0.87 25.72 -1.38
N ARG A 224 1.57 25.38 -0.28
CA ARG A 224 2.95 25.80 0.00
C ARG A 224 3.94 25.38 -1.09
N ALA A 225 3.72 24.20 -1.66
CA ALA A 225 4.57 23.64 -2.71
C ALA A 225 4.09 23.99 -4.15
N GLY A 226 2.96 24.70 -4.30
CA GLY A 226 2.43 25.10 -5.60
C GLY A 226 1.87 23.95 -6.45
N LYS A 227 1.29 22.93 -5.83
CA LYS A 227 0.91 21.66 -6.45
C LYS A 227 -0.57 21.63 -6.86
N ALA A 228 -0.84 22.21 -8.02
CA ALA A 228 -2.19 22.41 -8.53
C ALA A 228 -2.98 21.08 -8.72
N GLY A 229 -2.32 20.00 -9.12
CA GLY A 229 -2.93 18.69 -9.29
C GLY A 229 -3.46 18.13 -7.97
N SER A 230 -2.60 18.11 -6.94
CA SER A 230 -2.95 17.66 -5.60
C SER A 230 -4.01 18.54 -4.93
N ILE A 231 -3.95 19.88 -5.13
CA ILE A 231 -4.98 20.79 -4.62
C ILE A 231 -6.36 20.39 -5.16
N LYS A 232 -6.49 20.18 -6.47
CA LYS A 232 -7.76 19.77 -7.08
C LYS A 232 -8.26 18.44 -6.54
N ALA A 233 -7.38 17.42 -6.48
CA ALA A 233 -7.74 16.09 -5.98
C ALA A 233 -8.21 16.14 -4.52
N LEU A 234 -7.56 16.93 -3.66
CA LEU A 234 -7.94 17.10 -2.26
C LEU A 234 -9.30 17.81 -2.11
N LEU A 235 -9.54 18.88 -2.90
CA LEU A 235 -10.82 19.60 -2.88
C LEU A 235 -11.97 18.72 -3.38
N GLU A 236 -11.76 17.94 -4.44
CA GLU A 236 -12.72 16.94 -4.95
C GLU A 236 -13.08 15.90 -3.88
N ALA A 237 -12.12 15.55 -3.00
CA ALA A 237 -12.32 14.63 -1.90
C ALA A 237 -12.87 15.27 -0.61
N GLY A 238 -13.26 16.54 -0.64
CA GLY A 238 -13.89 17.22 0.49
C GLY A 238 -12.88 17.80 1.51
N ALA A 239 -11.66 18.14 1.08
CA ALA A 239 -10.76 18.91 1.92
C ALA A 239 -11.38 20.29 2.23
N PHE A 240 -11.35 20.68 3.51
CA PHE A 240 -11.84 21.99 3.93
C PHE A 240 -10.89 23.08 3.46
N VAL A 241 -11.42 24.00 2.64
CA VAL A 241 -10.63 25.01 1.96
C VAL A 241 -10.08 26.09 2.90
N ASP A 242 -10.74 26.34 4.04
CA ASP A 242 -10.42 27.42 4.97
C ASP A 242 -9.90 26.96 6.35
N VAL A 243 -9.31 25.75 6.42
CA VAL A 243 -8.68 25.30 7.67
C VAL A 243 -7.59 26.30 8.05
N GLN A 244 -7.70 26.87 9.26
CA GLN A 244 -6.68 27.74 9.79
C GLN A 244 -5.61 26.95 10.54
N ARG A 245 -4.35 27.23 10.29
CA ARG A 245 -3.22 26.67 11.05
C ARG A 245 -3.30 27.14 12.50
N PRO A 246 -3.25 26.24 13.48
CA PRO A 246 -3.40 26.60 14.90
C PRO A 246 -2.35 27.58 15.42
N THR A 247 -1.17 27.61 14.79
CA THR A 247 -0.02 28.45 15.24
C THR A 247 0.01 29.84 14.63
N THR A 248 -0.50 30.02 13.40
CA THR A 248 -0.38 31.27 12.65
C THR A 248 -1.73 31.84 12.21
N GLY A 249 -2.81 31.05 12.26
CA GLY A 249 -4.12 31.42 11.72
C GLY A 249 -4.16 31.48 10.20
N GLU A 250 -3.09 31.08 9.51
CA GLU A 250 -3.01 31.08 8.06
C GLU A 250 -3.87 29.95 7.47
N THR A 251 -4.55 30.24 6.36
CA THR A 251 -5.31 29.25 5.57
C THR A 251 -4.47 28.77 4.39
N PRO A 252 -4.88 27.68 3.68
CA PRO A 252 -4.24 27.27 2.43
C PRO A 252 -4.09 28.40 1.40
N LEU A 253 -5.05 29.34 1.35
CA LEU A 253 -4.98 30.52 0.48
C LEU A 253 -3.82 31.47 0.86
N HIS A 254 -3.59 31.70 2.16
CA HIS A 254 -2.42 32.45 2.62
C HIS A 254 -1.12 31.74 2.23
N GLU A 255 -1.03 30.44 2.37
CA GLU A 255 0.16 29.66 2.01
C GLU A 255 0.46 29.76 0.50
N ALA A 256 -0.55 29.60 -0.37
CA ALA A 256 -0.36 29.73 -1.81
C ALA A 256 0.20 31.12 -2.20
N LEU A 257 -0.35 32.17 -1.63
CA LEU A 257 0.07 33.56 -1.93
C LEU A 257 1.44 33.87 -1.33
N LYS A 258 1.71 33.47 -0.11
CA LYS A 258 2.97 33.66 0.59
C LYS A 258 4.16 33.02 -0.13
N HIS A 259 3.90 31.89 -0.79
CA HIS A 259 4.93 31.17 -1.55
C HIS A 259 4.94 31.52 -3.04
N GLY A 260 4.13 32.51 -3.48
CA GLY A 260 4.17 33.03 -4.84
C GLY A 260 3.48 32.16 -5.87
N PHE A 261 2.42 31.43 -5.50
CA PHE A 261 1.66 30.56 -6.39
C PHE A 261 0.23 31.11 -6.67
N PRO A 262 0.08 32.20 -7.44
CA PRO A 262 -1.24 32.80 -7.70
C PRO A 262 -2.20 31.83 -8.42
N GLY A 263 -1.71 30.95 -9.30
CA GLY A 263 -2.56 29.93 -9.95
C GLY A 263 -3.17 28.92 -8.96
N CYS A 264 -2.47 28.59 -7.89
CA CYS A 264 -3.03 27.76 -6.81
C CYS A 264 -4.07 28.54 -6.00
N ALA A 265 -3.82 29.84 -5.75
CA ALA A 265 -4.78 30.73 -5.10
C ALA A 265 -6.08 30.86 -5.92
N GLU A 266 -5.98 30.96 -7.25
CA GLU A 266 -7.16 30.98 -8.14
C GLU A 266 -8.00 29.72 -8.02
N ILE A 267 -7.37 28.53 -7.93
CA ILE A 267 -8.08 27.26 -7.72
C ILE A 267 -8.83 27.28 -6.38
N LEU A 268 -8.20 27.76 -5.31
CA LEU A 268 -8.83 27.85 -3.99
C LEU A 268 -9.99 28.86 -3.97
N ILE A 269 -9.82 30.02 -4.60
CA ILE A 269 -10.88 31.02 -4.74
C ILE A 269 -12.06 30.43 -5.53
N GLY A 270 -11.78 29.72 -6.62
CA GLY A 270 -12.80 29.01 -7.41
C GLY A 270 -13.54 27.93 -6.62
N ALA A 271 -12.87 27.33 -5.64
CA ALA A 271 -13.46 26.37 -4.69
C ALA A 271 -14.19 27.04 -3.49
N GLY A 272 -14.26 28.36 -3.45
CA GLY A 272 -14.99 29.10 -2.43
C GLY A 272 -14.16 29.50 -1.20
N ALA A 273 -12.83 29.57 -1.33
CA ALA A 273 -11.97 30.02 -0.21
C ALA A 273 -12.37 31.42 0.26
N ASN A 274 -12.46 31.58 1.57
CA ASN A 274 -12.79 32.85 2.21
C ASN A 274 -11.58 33.81 2.13
N LYS A 275 -11.75 34.88 1.37
CA LYS A 275 -10.73 35.88 1.08
C LYS A 275 -10.49 36.88 2.22
N ASP A 276 -11.38 36.89 3.22
CA ASP A 276 -11.37 37.86 4.30
C ASP A 276 -10.86 37.29 5.62
N VAL A 277 -10.39 36.03 5.63
CA VAL A 277 -9.79 35.42 6.83
C VAL A 277 -8.54 36.22 7.21
N ILE A 278 -8.46 36.57 8.49
CA ILE A 278 -7.33 37.30 9.05
C ILE A 278 -6.43 36.31 9.81
N ALA A 279 -5.17 36.20 9.40
CA ALA A 279 -4.17 35.43 10.12
C ALA A 279 -3.76 36.15 11.43
N PHE A 280 -3.03 35.46 12.32
CA PHE A 280 -2.68 36.01 13.63
C PHE A 280 -1.71 37.20 13.56
N ASP A 281 -1.02 37.38 12.44
CA ASP A 281 -0.20 38.59 12.16
C ASP A 281 -1.03 39.80 11.67
N GLY A 282 -2.38 39.63 11.59
CA GLY A 282 -3.32 40.67 11.15
C GLY A 282 -3.46 40.80 9.64
N LYS A 283 -2.84 39.93 8.84
CA LYS A 283 -2.90 39.97 7.37
C LYS A 283 -4.04 39.14 6.83
N ARG A 284 -4.69 39.65 5.78
CA ARG A 284 -5.60 38.90 4.92
C ARG A 284 -4.86 38.34 3.70
N PRO A 285 -5.43 37.40 2.96
CA PRO A 285 -4.86 36.90 1.71
C PRO A 285 -4.44 38.05 0.74
N ALA A 286 -5.26 39.11 0.62
CA ALA A 286 -4.94 40.25 -0.24
C ALA A 286 -3.71 41.03 0.22
N ASP A 287 -3.51 41.19 1.53
CA ASP A 287 -2.33 41.86 2.08
C ASP A 287 -1.04 41.06 1.81
N VAL A 288 -1.12 39.72 1.95
CA VAL A 288 -0.01 38.81 1.62
C VAL A 288 0.29 38.84 0.10
N ALA A 289 -0.75 38.82 -0.76
CA ALA A 289 -0.56 38.88 -2.20
C ALA A 289 0.12 40.23 -2.62
N ALA A 290 -0.31 41.35 -2.07
CA ALA A 290 0.30 42.67 -2.37
C ALA A 290 1.77 42.76 -1.94
N GLU A 291 2.12 42.16 -0.80
CA GLU A 291 3.49 42.11 -0.27
C GLU A 291 4.42 41.24 -1.12
N ILE A 292 3.97 40.04 -1.51
CA ILE A 292 4.82 39.03 -2.16
C ILE A 292 4.81 39.20 -3.70
N LEU A 293 3.64 39.42 -4.29
CA LEU A 293 3.45 39.47 -5.75
C LEU A 293 3.47 40.91 -6.30
N GLY A 294 3.46 41.86 -5.37
CA GLY A 294 3.42 43.27 -5.70
C GLY A 294 2.00 43.86 -5.75
N PRO A 295 1.88 45.22 -5.64
CA PRO A 295 0.60 45.92 -5.49
C PRO A 295 -0.30 45.86 -6.75
N ASN A 296 0.26 45.47 -7.89
CA ASN A 296 -0.46 45.39 -9.16
C ASN A 296 -0.69 43.93 -9.62
N ALA A 297 -0.52 42.96 -8.74
CA ALA A 297 -0.68 41.56 -9.08
C ALA A 297 -2.13 41.26 -9.54
N PRO A 298 -2.34 40.56 -10.68
CA PRO A 298 -3.68 40.31 -11.23
C PRO A 298 -4.62 39.62 -10.23
N ILE A 299 -4.10 38.77 -9.36
CA ILE A 299 -4.88 38.03 -8.35
C ILE A 299 -5.59 38.98 -7.35
N LEU A 300 -5.09 40.20 -7.16
CA LEU A 300 -5.69 41.19 -6.25
C LEU A 300 -7.08 41.58 -6.66
N THR A 301 -7.40 41.59 -7.97
CA THR A 301 -8.76 41.83 -8.49
C THR A 301 -9.73 40.75 -8.01
N GLN A 302 -9.29 39.52 -7.90
CA GLN A 302 -10.12 38.40 -7.42
C GLN A 302 -10.23 38.40 -5.89
N LEU A 303 -9.19 38.82 -5.18
CA LEU A 303 -9.20 38.92 -3.73
C LEU A 303 -10.02 40.10 -3.17
N GLY A 304 -10.32 41.11 -4.01
CA GLY A 304 -11.10 42.28 -3.66
C GLY A 304 -10.23 43.39 -3.02
N GLU A 305 -10.72 44.66 -3.17
CA GLU A 305 -10.10 45.81 -2.52
C GLU A 305 -10.21 45.75 -1.00
N ARG A 306 -9.31 46.45 -0.28
CA ARG A 306 -9.38 46.60 1.18
C ARG A 306 -10.77 47.08 1.59
N GLY A 307 -11.57 46.21 2.17
CA GLY A 307 -12.68 46.67 3.00
C GLY A 307 -12.13 47.50 4.15
N PRO A 308 -12.87 48.44 4.72
CA PRO A 308 -12.41 49.23 5.86
C PRO A 308 -12.03 48.30 7.00
N GLY A 309 -10.74 48.26 7.33
CA GLY A 309 -10.20 47.43 8.43
C GLY A 309 -10.98 47.70 9.71
N PRO A 310 -10.97 46.76 10.70
CA PRO A 310 -11.59 46.96 11.98
C PRO A 310 -11.00 48.23 12.60
N ARG A 311 -11.88 49.17 12.95
CA ARG A 311 -11.44 50.40 13.64
C ARG A 311 -10.73 49.96 14.92
N PRO A 312 -9.53 50.51 15.22
CA PRO A 312 -8.87 50.22 16.48
C PRO A 312 -9.83 50.59 17.62
N ASN A 313 -10.11 49.63 18.50
CA ASN A 313 -10.86 49.89 19.72
C ASN A 313 -10.15 51.03 20.47
N ARG A 314 -10.86 52.13 20.65
CA ARG A 314 -10.47 53.24 21.55
C ARG A 314 -10.68 52.84 22.99
#